data_e97d888d97c0ae93a50bd667f930bf55
#
_entry.id   e97d888d97c0ae93a50bd667f930bf55
#
_cell.length_a   1.000
_cell.length_b   1.000
_cell.length_c   1.000
_cell.angle_alpha   90.00
_cell.angle_beta   90.00
_cell.angle_gamma   90.00
#
_symmetry.space_group_name_H-M   'P 1'
#
loop_
_entity.id
_entity.type
_entity.pdbx_description
1 polymer ?
#
loop_
_entity_poly.entity_id
_entity_poly.type
_entity_poly.pdbx_seq_one_letter_code
_entity_poly.pdbx_strand_id
1 'polypeptide(L)'
;MPSATNIVGELAGGVTRDVLAPGDFFAGLRKELKRSLPAEYRSFTWLRGRGRLMKVHFGDPSFHYEVWHHTGAGRLEVGLHFEASPERNQAAFEFFRARMVGVKAELPRAELEPWDRGWSRLYETMAAPRLDRDVLDGAAALTVAYVTALQPMLRQFEEGER
;
A
#
# COMPACT_ATOMS: atom_id res chain seq x y z
N MET A 1 2.38 35.25 -55.71
CA MET A 1 1.70 34.23 -54.87
C MET A 1 2.67 33.78 -53.82
N PRO A 2 2.52 34.17 -52.56
CA PRO A 2 3.36 33.63 -51.49
C PRO A 2 2.76 32.29 -51.01
N SER A 3 3.65 31.33 -50.89
CA SER A 3 3.44 29.99 -50.37
C SER A 3 2.98 29.98 -48.92
N ALA A 4 1.99 29.16 -48.63
CA ALA A 4 1.55 28.87 -47.28
C ALA A 4 2.63 28.09 -46.52
N THR A 5 3.18 28.67 -45.51
CA THR A 5 4.07 28.00 -44.56
C THR A 5 3.23 27.12 -43.63
N ASN A 6 3.35 25.81 -43.79
CA ASN A 6 2.81 24.84 -42.86
C ASN A 6 3.55 24.96 -41.52
N ILE A 7 2.90 25.53 -40.53
CA ILE A 7 3.33 25.42 -39.14
C ILE A 7 2.82 24.07 -38.64
N VAL A 8 3.67 23.05 -38.73
CA VAL A 8 3.47 21.79 -38.04
C VAL A 8 3.66 22.06 -36.56
N GLY A 9 2.57 22.06 -35.83
CA GLY A 9 2.60 22.16 -34.38
C GLY A 9 3.42 21.01 -33.80
N GLU A 10 4.46 21.38 -33.11
CA GLU A 10 5.28 20.50 -32.30
C GLU A 10 4.41 19.96 -31.17
N LEU A 11 3.92 18.73 -31.34
CA LEU A 11 3.22 18.00 -30.30
C LEU A 11 4.23 17.74 -29.20
N ALA A 12 3.95 18.29 -28.02
CA ALA A 12 4.68 18.08 -26.79
C ALA A 12 5.00 16.59 -26.63
N GLY A 13 6.30 16.29 -26.58
CA GLY A 13 6.82 14.96 -26.31
C GLY A 13 6.29 14.47 -24.98
N GLY A 14 5.26 13.61 -25.00
CA GLY A 14 4.83 12.87 -23.85
C GLY A 14 6.02 11.99 -23.42
N VAL A 15 6.60 12.30 -22.26
CA VAL A 15 7.57 11.43 -21.62
C VAL A 15 6.90 10.10 -21.43
N THR A 16 7.23 9.11 -22.26
CA THR A 16 6.83 7.72 -22.05
C THR A 16 7.51 7.28 -20.78
N ARG A 17 6.78 7.30 -19.66
CA ARG A 17 7.28 6.79 -18.39
C ARG A 17 7.46 5.29 -18.53
N ASP A 18 8.68 4.82 -18.31
CA ASP A 18 9.01 3.42 -18.45
C ASP A 18 8.18 2.57 -17.49
N VAL A 19 7.47 1.59 -18.05
CA VAL A 19 6.73 0.58 -17.29
C VAL A 19 7.74 -0.36 -16.65
N LEU A 20 7.63 -0.57 -15.35
CA LEU A 20 8.45 -1.49 -14.58
C LEU A 20 7.86 -2.90 -14.65
N ALA A 21 8.71 -3.90 -14.80
CA ALA A 21 8.30 -5.29 -14.54
C ALA A 21 7.89 -5.44 -13.08
N PRO A 22 6.90 -6.30 -12.74
CA PRO A 22 6.45 -6.47 -11.36
C PRO A 22 7.58 -6.76 -10.37
N GLY A 23 8.56 -7.59 -10.75
CA GLY A 23 9.72 -7.88 -9.91
C GLY A 23 10.54 -6.64 -9.58
N ASP A 24 10.81 -5.80 -10.58
CA ASP A 24 11.58 -4.56 -10.42
C ASP A 24 10.78 -3.52 -9.61
N PHE A 25 9.47 -3.42 -9.84
CA PHE A 25 8.59 -2.56 -9.07
C PHE A 25 8.64 -2.89 -7.57
N PHE A 26 8.41 -4.15 -7.21
CA PHE A 26 8.37 -4.55 -5.81
C PHE A 26 9.76 -4.54 -5.14
N ALA A 27 10.83 -4.84 -5.87
CA ALA A 27 12.19 -4.68 -5.37
C ALA A 27 12.51 -3.20 -5.11
N GLY A 28 12.12 -2.32 -6.01
CA GLY A 28 12.23 -0.87 -5.85
C GLY A 28 11.40 -0.35 -4.66
N LEU A 29 10.18 -0.84 -4.51
CA LEU A 29 9.31 -0.49 -3.38
C LEU A 29 9.93 -0.91 -2.04
N ARG A 30 10.46 -2.13 -1.93
CA ARG A 30 11.18 -2.58 -0.74
C ARG A 30 12.35 -1.67 -0.38
N LYS A 31 13.16 -1.30 -1.37
CA LYS A 31 14.30 -0.40 -1.19
C LYS A 31 13.84 0.97 -0.71
N GLU A 32 12.77 1.49 -1.29
CA GLU A 32 12.21 2.78 -0.91
C GLU A 32 11.64 2.77 0.51
N LEU A 33 10.95 1.70 0.93
CA LEU A 33 10.47 1.54 2.29
C LEU A 33 11.61 1.51 3.31
N LYS A 34 12.70 0.80 3.00
CA LYS A 34 13.89 0.80 3.87
C LYS A 34 14.52 2.18 4.04
N ARG A 35 14.41 3.02 3.02
CA ARG A 35 14.92 4.39 3.06
C ARG A 35 13.98 5.34 3.80
N SER A 36 12.68 5.23 3.58
CA SER A 36 11.68 6.24 3.94
C SER A 36 10.93 5.98 5.25
N LEU A 37 10.85 4.72 5.70
CA LEU A 37 10.24 4.41 7.00
C LEU A 37 11.04 5.04 8.16
N PRO A 38 10.38 5.41 9.26
CA PRO A 38 11.05 5.73 10.51
C PRO A 38 12.06 4.63 10.90
N ALA A 39 13.16 5.00 11.51
CA ALA A 39 14.28 4.08 11.78
C ALA A 39 13.84 2.79 12.52
N GLU A 40 12.90 2.92 13.45
CA GLU A 40 12.33 1.79 14.20
C GLU A 40 11.56 0.78 13.37
N TYR A 41 11.11 1.16 12.16
CA TYR A 41 10.33 0.31 11.24
C TYR A 41 11.13 -0.17 10.03
N ARG A 42 12.42 0.10 9.94
CA ARG A 42 13.25 -0.30 8.79
C ARG A 42 13.65 -1.78 8.82
N SER A 43 13.56 -2.43 9.98
CA SER A 43 13.85 -3.87 10.14
C SER A 43 12.59 -4.72 10.02
N PHE A 44 11.86 -4.55 8.92
CA PHE A 44 10.66 -5.33 8.64
C PHE A 44 11.00 -6.68 7.98
N THR A 45 10.14 -7.67 8.20
CA THR A 45 10.12 -8.90 7.40
C THR A 45 9.34 -8.65 6.11
N TRP A 46 9.89 -9.09 5.00
CA TRP A 46 9.30 -8.94 3.69
C TRP A 46 9.06 -10.30 3.04
N LEU A 47 7.86 -10.46 2.45
CA LEU A 47 7.48 -11.62 1.66
C LEU A 47 6.91 -11.15 0.31
N ARG A 48 7.37 -11.79 -0.76
CA ARG A 48 6.73 -11.71 -2.07
C ARG A 48 5.65 -12.77 -2.14
N GLY A 49 4.40 -12.33 -2.29
CA GLY A 49 3.29 -13.22 -2.59
C GLY A 49 3.32 -13.69 -4.05
N ARG A 50 2.39 -14.57 -4.39
CA ARG A 50 2.16 -14.95 -5.79
C ARG A 50 1.63 -13.75 -6.58
N GLY A 51 2.05 -13.65 -7.84
CA GLY A 51 1.62 -12.56 -8.71
C GLY A 51 2.19 -11.20 -8.30
N ARG A 52 1.31 -10.23 -8.12
CA ARG A 52 1.64 -8.81 -7.92
C ARG A 52 1.33 -8.36 -6.49
N LEU A 53 1.80 -9.13 -5.52
CA LEU A 53 1.55 -8.92 -4.09
C LEU A 53 2.85 -8.88 -3.32
N MET A 54 2.94 -7.96 -2.37
CA MET A 54 4.01 -7.86 -1.38
C MET A 54 3.39 -7.77 0.01
N LYS A 55 3.97 -8.49 0.98
CA LYS A 55 3.62 -8.41 2.40
C LYS A 55 4.79 -7.91 3.22
N VAL A 56 4.50 -7.06 4.20
CA VAL A 56 5.48 -6.54 5.18
C VAL A 56 4.90 -6.71 6.58
N HIS A 57 5.67 -7.26 7.51
CA HIS A 57 5.24 -7.38 8.89
C HIS A 57 6.36 -7.12 9.90
N PHE A 58 5.98 -6.86 11.16
CA PHE A 58 6.83 -6.47 12.25
C PHE A 58 6.65 -7.43 13.44
N GLY A 59 6.99 -8.68 13.26
CA GLY A 59 6.83 -9.74 14.26
C GLY A 59 5.80 -10.76 13.83
N ASP A 60 4.55 -10.64 14.27
CA ASP A 60 3.48 -11.59 13.94
C ASP A 60 3.06 -11.46 12.48
N PRO A 61 3.25 -12.50 11.63
CA PRO A 61 2.86 -12.47 10.23
C PRO A 61 1.34 -12.48 10.01
N SER A 62 0.55 -12.81 11.03
CA SER A 62 -0.93 -12.77 10.95
C SER A 62 -1.47 -11.35 10.78
N PHE A 63 -0.71 -10.35 11.18
CA PHE A 63 -1.00 -8.94 10.97
C PHE A 63 0.11 -8.35 10.11
N HIS A 64 -0.21 -8.04 8.86
CA HIS A 64 0.78 -7.57 7.90
C HIS A 64 0.22 -6.49 7.00
N TYR A 65 1.12 -5.67 6.47
CA TYR A 65 0.78 -4.69 5.44
C TYR A 65 0.92 -5.34 4.08
N GLU A 66 -0.08 -5.16 3.23
CA GLU A 66 -0.05 -5.62 1.85
C GLU A 66 0.05 -4.45 0.88
N VAL A 67 0.80 -4.66 -0.20
CA VAL A 67 0.72 -3.87 -1.42
C VAL A 67 0.37 -4.81 -2.55
N TRP A 68 -0.81 -4.66 -3.10
CA TRP A 68 -1.36 -5.58 -4.09
C TRP A 68 -1.82 -4.84 -5.35
N HIS A 69 -1.26 -5.21 -6.50
CA HIS A 69 -1.67 -4.66 -7.78
C HIS A 69 -2.79 -5.49 -8.41
N HIS A 70 -3.98 -4.96 -8.37
CA HIS A 70 -5.17 -5.50 -9.05
C HIS A 70 -5.15 -5.09 -10.52
N THR A 71 -4.52 -5.89 -11.36
CA THR A 71 -4.25 -5.58 -12.77
C THR A 71 -5.54 -5.31 -13.54
N GLY A 72 -6.57 -6.15 -13.37
CA GLY A 72 -7.85 -6.02 -14.07
C GLY A 72 -8.61 -4.74 -13.71
N ALA A 73 -8.42 -4.21 -12.50
CA ALA A 73 -9.05 -2.97 -12.04
C ALA A 73 -8.17 -1.73 -12.24
N GLY A 74 -6.90 -1.89 -12.65
CA GLY A 74 -5.95 -0.80 -12.80
C GLY A 74 -5.71 -0.04 -11.49
N ARG A 75 -5.70 -0.77 -10.37
CA ARG A 75 -5.56 -0.21 -9.01
C ARG A 75 -4.49 -0.94 -8.22
N LEU A 76 -3.90 -0.23 -7.29
CA LEU A 76 -2.99 -0.77 -6.29
C LEU A 76 -3.63 -0.56 -4.92
N GLU A 77 -3.75 -1.65 -4.17
CA GLU A 77 -4.24 -1.64 -2.79
C GLU A 77 -3.05 -1.55 -1.84
N VAL A 78 -3.20 -0.73 -0.80
CA VAL A 78 -2.28 -0.66 0.34
C VAL A 78 -3.12 -0.77 1.61
N GLY A 79 -2.75 -1.67 2.52
CA GLY A 79 -3.50 -1.82 3.76
C GLY A 79 -2.87 -2.74 4.79
N LEU A 80 -3.42 -2.69 5.98
CA LEU A 80 -3.14 -3.62 7.07
C LEU A 80 -4.19 -4.73 7.05
N HIS A 81 -3.74 -5.96 6.93
CA HIS A 81 -4.56 -7.17 6.87
C HIS A 81 -4.51 -7.94 8.18
N PHE A 82 -5.66 -8.46 8.60
CA PHE A 82 -5.83 -9.31 9.78
C PHE A 82 -6.18 -10.73 9.31
N GLU A 83 -5.18 -11.61 9.34
CA GLU A 83 -5.28 -13.00 8.84
C GLU A 83 -4.91 -14.01 9.94
N ALA A 84 -5.35 -13.75 11.17
CA ALA A 84 -5.20 -14.62 12.33
C ALA A 84 -6.38 -15.60 12.47
N SER A 85 -6.62 -16.13 13.67
CA SER A 85 -7.84 -16.89 13.97
C SER A 85 -9.07 -15.99 13.86
N PRO A 86 -10.27 -16.54 13.61
CA PRO A 86 -11.50 -15.76 13.52
C PRO A 86 -11.75 -14.87 14.76
N GLU A 87 -11.49 -15.39 15.94
CA GLU A 87 -11.68 -14.65 17.21
C GLU A 87 -10.71 -13.47 17.31
N ARG A 88 -9.45 -13.70 16.94
CA ARG A 88 -8.41 -12.67 16.99
C ARG A 88 -8.61 -11.62 15.91
N ASN A 89 -9.04 -12.01 14.72
CA ASN A 89 -9.44 -11.08 13.66
C ASN A 89 -10.58 -10.19 14.09
N GLN A 90 -11.61 -10.76 14.73
CA GLN A 90 -12.74 -10.00 15.23
C GLN A 90 -12.30 -9.00 16.32
N ALA A 91 -11.46 -9.42 17.25
CA ALA A 91 -10.93 -8.53 18.29
C ALA A 91 -10.12 -7.36 17.68
N ALA A 92 -9.28 -7.62 16.71
CA ALA A 92 -8.53 -6.59 15.99
C ALA A 92 -9.46 -5.65 15.21
N PHE A 93 -10.45 -6.20 14.52
CA PHE A 93 -11.45 -5.42 13.80
C PHE A 93 -12.18 -4.43 14.75
N GLU A 94 -12.68 -4.92 15.88
CA GLU A 94 -13.37 -4.07 16.87
C GLU A 94 -12.43 -3.03 17.48
N PHE A 95 -11.19 -3.40 17.76
CA PHE A 95 -10.18 -2.47 18.27
C PHE A 95 -9.96 -1.29 17.31
N PHE A 96 -9.78 -1.55 16.02
CA PHE A 96 -9.60 -0.50 15.02
C PHE A 96 -10.90 0.23 14.70
N ARG A 97 -12.05 -0.46 14.67
CA ARG A 97 -13.36 0.17 14.49
C ARG A 97 -13.61 1.26 15.52
N ALA A 98 -13.31 0.98 16.78
CA ALA A 98 -13.47 1.95 17.86
C ALA A 98 -12.54 3.18 17.72
N ARG A 99 -11.49 3.09 16.89
CA ARG A 99 -10.48 4.13 16.71
C ARG A 99 -10.51 4.79 15.33
N MET A 100 -11.51 4.48 14.51
CA MET A 100 -11.55 4.94 13.11
C MET A 100 -11.56 6.46 12.96
N VAL A 101 -12.08 7.22 13.92
CA VAL A 101 -11.98 8.69 13.89
C VAL A 101 -10.51 9.13 13.90
N GLY A 102 -9.70 8.57 14.78
CA GLY A 102 -8.26 8.84 14.83
C GLY A 102 -7.51 8.31 13.60
N VAL A 103 -7.87 7.12 13.13
CA VAL A 103 -7.30 6.55 11.89
C VAL A 103 -7.57 7.48 10.71
N LYS A 104 -8.80 7.93 10.50
CA LYS A 104 -9.16 8.80 9.38
C LYS A 104 -8.59 10.21 9.49
N ALA A 105 -8.18 10.65 10.67
CA ALA A 105 -7.43 11.90 10.82
C ALA A 105 -6.06 11.83 10.14
N GLU A 106 -5.40 10.67 10.19
CA GLU A 106 -4.09 10.43 9.56
C GLU A 106 -4.21 9.84 8.15
N LEU A 107 -5.21 8.99 7.93
CA LEU A 107 -5.47 8.24 6.70
C LEU A 107 -6.92 8.50 6.25
N PRO A 108 -7.23 9.66 5.65
CA PRO A 108 -8.62 10.07 5.39
C PRO A 108 -9.42 9.12 4.49
N ARG A 109 -8.73 8.38 3.62
CA ARG A 109 -9.34 7.45 2.66
C ARG A 109 -9.38 6.01 3.13
N ALA A 110 -8.83 5.71 4.33
CA ALA A 110 -8.80 4.36 4.86
C ALA A 110 -10.21 3.82 5.12
N GLU A 111 -10.44 2.60 4.70
CA GLU A 111 -11.67 1.84 4.92
C GLU A 111 -11.36 0.58 5.73
N LEU A 112 -12.19 0.28 6.72
CA LEU A 112 -12.12 -0.96 7.51
C LEU A 112 -13.28 -1.85 7.12
N GLU A 113 -12.99 -3.05 6.63
CA GLU A 113 -14.03 -3.98 6.19
C GLU A 113 -13.68 -5.44 6.50
N PRO A 114 -14.70 -6.29 6.69
CA PRO A 114 -14.53 -7.74 6.66
C PRO A 114 -14.02 -8.18 5.29
N TRP A 115 -13.19 -9.22 5.31
CA TRP A 115 -12.64 -9.85 4.12
C TRP A 115 -13.00 -11.34 4.08
N ASP A 116 -12.56 -12.02 3.04
CA ASP A 116 -12.78 -13.46 2.88
C ASP A 116 -12.24 -14.27 4.08
N ARG A 117 -12.79 -15.46 4.32
CA ARG A 117 -12.35 -16.43 5.35
C ARG A 117 -12.34 -15.93 6.79
N GLY A 118 -13.16 -14.96 7.13
CA GLY A 118 -13.16 -14.34 8.47
C GLY A 118 -11.98 -13.40 8.71
N TRP A 119 -11.25 -13.05 7.67
CA TRP A 119 -10.23 -12.01 7.67
C TRP A 119 -10.86 -10.63 7.61
N SER A 120 -10.07 -9.61 7.87
CA SER A 120 -10.46 -8.22 7.66
C SER A 120 -9.26 -7.38 7.24
N ARG A 121 -9.55 -6.19 6.75
CA ARG A 121 -8.50 -5.27 6.29
C ARG A 121 -8.86 -3.81 6.57
N LEU A 122 -7.83 -3.03 6.81
CA LEU A 122 -7.87 -1.58 6.90
C LEU A 122 -7.00 -1.04 5.77
N TYR A 123 -7.61 -0.48 4.73
CA TYR A 123 -6.95 -0.29 3.45
C TYR A 123 -7.48 0.91 2.66
N GLU A 124 -6.77 1.28 1.63
CA GLU A 124 -7.24 2.12 0.53
C GLU A 124 -6.63 1.69 -0.80
N THR A 125 -7.15 2.22 -1.88
CA THR A 125 -6.62 1.98 -3.23
C THR A 125 -6.16 3.27 -3.89
N MET A 126 -5.16 3.16 -4.74
CA MET A 126 -4.70 4.23 -5.62
C MET A 126 -4.76 3.79 -7.08
N ALA A 127 -4.90 4.75 -8.00
CA ALA A 127 -4.86 4.46 -9.44
C ALA A 127 -3.48 3.92 -9.83
N ALA A 128 -3.46 2.78 -10.49
CA ALA A 128 -2.26 2.12 -10.99
C ALA A 128 -2.59 1.34 -12.28
N PRO A 129 -2.89 2.03 -13.38
CA PRO A 129 -3.20 1.34 -14.64
C PRO A 129 -1.98 0.60 -15.19
N ARG A 130 -0.80 1.00 -14.76
CA ARG A 130 0.50 0.35 -15.03
C ARG A 130 1.42 0.56 -13.84
N LEU A 131 2.45 -0.27 -13.72
CA LEU A 131 3.50 -0.09 -12.72
C LEU A 131 4.62 0.78 -13.33
N ASP A 132 4.71 2.02 -12.91
CA ASP A 132 5.76 2.95 -13.30
C ASP A 132 6.40 3.60 -12.05
N ARG A 133 7.34 4.51 -12.25
CA ARG A 133 8.04 5.15 -11.14
C ARG A 133 7.11 6.00 -10.27
N ASP A 134 6.15 6.69 -10.85
CA ASP A 134 5.22 7.51 -10.09
C ASP A 134 4.31 6.66 -9.21
N VAL A 135 3.83 5.54 -9.73
CA VAL A 135 3.05 4.57 -8.95
C VAL A 135 3.89 3.97 -7.82
N LEU A 136 5.17 3.67 -8.08
CA LEU A 136 6.10 3.19 -7.05
C LEU A 136 6.28 4.22 -5.94
N ASP A 137 6.55 5.46 -6.28
CA ASP A 137 6.75 6.54 -5.30
C ASP A 137 5.47 6.80 -4.49
N GLY A 138 4.31 6.78 -5.14
CA GLY A 138 3.00 6.89 -4.47
C GLY A 138 2.70 5.72 -3.55
N ALA A 139 2.98 4.48 -3.99
CA ALA A 139 2.81 3.27 -3.18
C ALA A 139 3.73 3.27 -1.96
N ALA A 140 4.98 3.70 -2.13
CA ALA A 140 5.92 3.84 -1.02
C ALA A 140 5.44 4.86 0.01
N ALA A 141 5.05 6.06 -0.44
CA ALA A 141 4.54 7.11 0.43
C ALA A 141 3.30 6.66 1.20
N LEU A 142 2.37 5.99 0.52
CA LEU A 142 1.14 5.49 1.13
C LEU A 142 1.44 4.37 2.15
N THR A 143 2.31 3.43 1.82
CA THR A 143 2.72 2.35 2.74
C THR A 143 3.41 2.92 3.98
N VAL A 144 4.29 3.90 3.82
CA VAL A 144 4.93 4.61 4.94
C VAL A 144 3.88 5.26 5.83
N ALA A 145 2.88 5.92 5.25
CA ALA A 145 1.79 6.55 6.01
C ALA A 145 0.98 5.51 6.81
N TYR A 146 0.63 4.38 6.20
CA TYR A 146 -0.08 3.29 6.86
C TYR A 146 0.72 2.69 8.02
N VAL A 147 1.97 2.34 7.80
CA VAL A 147 2.84 1.80 8.86
C VAL A 147 3.01 2.81 10.00
N THR A 148 3.28 4.06 9.69
CA THR A 148 3.51 5.11 10.70
C THR A 148 2.26 5.36 11.55
N ALA A 149 1.08 5.39 10.93
CA ALA A 149 -0.18 5.61 11.64
C ALA A 149 -0.67 4.38 12.41
N LEU A 150 -0.56 3.18 11.83
CA LEU A 150 -1.23 1.99 12.34
C LEU A 150 -0.34 1.10 13.19
N GLN A 151 0.98 1.06 12.97
CA GLN A 151 1.85 0.15 13.72
C GLN A 151 1.89 0.43 15.24
N PRO A 152 1.88 1.69 15.72
CA PRO A 152 1.74 1.96 17.15
C PRO A 152 0.43 1.44 17.73
N MET A 153 -0.68 1.55 16.98
CA MET A 153 -1.99 1.06 17.38
C MET A 153 -2.02 -0.47 17.41
N LEU A 154 -1.43 -1.11 16.42
CA LEU A 154 -1.31 -2.57 16.37
C LEU A 154 -0.50 -3.12 17.53
N ARG A 155 0.61 -2.50 17.88
CA ARG A 155 1.39 -2.86 19.08
C ARG A 155 0.56 -2.73 20.36
N GLN A 156 -0.23 -1.68 20.48
CA GLN A 156 -1.13 -1.49 21.62
C GLN A 156 -2.17 -2.61 21.71
N PHE A 157 -2.73 -3.03 20.57
CA PHE A 157 -3.63 -4.17 20.51
C PHE A 157 -2.95 -5.46 20.97
N GLU A 158 -1.77 -5.78 20.42
CA GLU A 158 -1.01 -6.99 20.75
C GLU A 158 -0.56 -7.01 22.23
N GLU A 159 -0.24 -5.86 22.81
CA GLU A 159 0.08 -5.74 24.25
C GLU A 159 -1.15 -6.00 25.12
N GLY A 160 -2.32 -5.60 24.69
CA GLY A 160 -3.59 -5.83 25.39
C GLY A 160 -4.05 -7.28 25.35
N GLU A 161 -3.52 -8.11 24.44
CA GLU A 161 -3.82 -9.56 24.35
C GLU A 161 -3.02 -10.39 25.39
N ARG A 162 -1.97 -9.83 26.01
CA ARG A 162 -1.12 -10.50 27.00
C ARG A 162 -1.71 -10.33 28.40
#